data_1ad95fc2f9e8c0db4b7fa908730493b5
#
_entry.id   1ad95fc2f9e8c0db4b7fa908730493b5
#
_cell.length_a   1.000
_cell.length_b   1.000
_cell.length_c   1.000
_cell.angle_alpha   90.00
_cell.angle_beta   90.00
_cell.angle_gamma   90.00
#
_symmetry.space_group_name_H-M   'P 1'
#
loop_
_entity.id
_entity.type
_entity.pdbx_description
1 polymer ?
#
loop_
_entity_poly.entity_id
_entity_poly.type
_entity_poly.pdbx_seq_one_letter_code
_entity_poly.pdbx_strand_id
1 'polypeptide(L)'
;LPIHLFLRKRLRVRAEAPAGVRKGDEGSVTICLENPTLLPALRIRCRVTTRNQLNGERCTRNVMTWALPKGKRRASLRVGSEYCGRIQISVEQVKLYDCFGLIGVRCGCTAEAHMTVQPDTFPIRVNLIPNPDSQEDSDTYSQERPGADLTETFQIREYVPGDSMRQIHWKLSGKFDRLIVRDPALPITRNVLVFWER
;
A
#
# COMPACT_ATOMS: atom_id res chain seq x y z
N LEU A 1 -40.81 -24.58 -10.49
CA LEU A 1 -39.64 -24.49 -11.41
C LEU A 1 -39.42 -23.10 -12.02
N PRO A 2 -40.42 -22.30 -12.45
CA PRO A 2 -40.15 -20.95 -13.04
C PRO A 2 -39.67 -19.92 -12.03
N ILE A 3 -39.95 -20.08 -10.74
CA ILE A 3 -39.63 -19.12 -9.67
C ILE A 3 -38.11 -18.92 -9.53
N HIS A 4 -37.35 -20.00 -9.55
CA HIS A 4 -35.89 -19.94 -9.41
C HIS A 4 -35.23 -19.27 -10.64
N LEU A 5 -35.80 -19.42 -11.82
CA LEU A 5 -35.33 -18.81 -13.07
C LEU A 5 -35.49 -17.28 -13.04
N PHE A 6 -36.57 -16.81 -12.43
CA PHE A 6 -36.86 -15.40 -12.26
C PHE A 6 -35.94 -14.76 -11.22
N LEU A 7 -35.79 -15.41 -10.06
CA LEU A 7 -34.93 -14.95 -8.95
C LEU A 7 -33.46 -14.85 -9.36
N ARG A 8 -32.94 -15.80 -10.15
CA ARG A 8 -31.53 -15.86 -10.51
C ARG A 8 -30.99 -14.61 -11.23
N LYS A 9 -31.84 -13.90 -11.97
CA LYS A 9 -31.48 -12.68 -12.71
C LYS A 9 -31.62 -11.40 -11.88
N ARG A 10 -32.29 -11.46 -10.74
CA ARG A 10 -32.64 -10.29 -9.93
C ARG A 10 -31.80 -10.16 -8.67
N LEU A 11 -31.23 -11.24 -8.16
CA LEU A 11 -30.33 -11.22 -7.01
C LEU A 11 -29.11 -10.37 -7.29
N ARG A 12 -28.76 -9.53 -6.33
CA ARG A 12 -27.55 -8.70 -6.35
C ARG A 12 -26.65 -9.11 -5.20
N VAL A 13 -25.35 -9.16 -5.49
CA VAL A 13 -24.31 -9.48 -4.51
C VAL A 13 -23.29 -8.35 -4.50
N ARG A 14 -22.86 -7.96 -3.30
CA ARG A 14 -21.73 -7.06 -3.08
C ARG A 14 -20.79 -7.69 -2.06
N ALA A 15 -19.52 -7.47 -2.20
CA ALA A 15 -18.53 -7.88 -1.23
C ALA A 15 -17.88 -6.62 -0.63
N GLU A 16 -17.79 -6.57 0.68
CA GLU A 16 -17.15 -5.48 1.42
C GLU A 16 -16.05 -6.09 2.27
N ALA A 17 -14.86 -5.53 2.22
CA ALA A 17 -13.71 -5.98 2.99
C ALA A 17 -13.06 -4.78 3.70
N PRO A 18 -12.39 -4.98 4.85
CA PRO A 18 -11.59 -3.95 5.48
C PRO A 18 -10.42 -3.56 4.56
N ALA A 19 -10.00 -2.31 4.61
CA ALA A 19 -8.90 -1.80 3.77
C ALA A 19 -7.57 -2.50 4.08
N GLY A 20 -7.32 -2.81 5.37
CA GLY A 20 -6.09 -3.46 5.80
C GLY A 20 -6.28 -4.29 7.07
N VAL A 21 -5.45 -5.32 7.19
CA VAL A 21 -5.36 -6.21 8.36
C VAL A 21 -3.88 -6.50 8.61
N ARG A 22 -3.48 -6.71 9.85
CA ARG A 22 -2.10 -7.10 10.18
C ARG A 22 -1.85 -8.57 9.80
N LYS A 23 -0.61 -8.90 9.54
CA LYS A 23 -0.17 -10.27 9.31
C LYS A 23 -0.57 -11.16 10.50
N GLY A 24 -1.19 -12.31 10.21
CA GLY A 24 -1.67 -13.25 11.23
C GLY A 24 -3.05 -12.94 11.80
N ASP A 25 -3.57 -11.73 11.60
CA ASP A 25 -4.94 -11.37 12.00
C ASP A 25 -5.95 -11.74 10.92
N GLU A 26 -7.20 -11.94 11.33
CA GLU A 26 -8.33 -12.19 10.44
C GLU A 26 -9.18 -10.94 10.25
N GLY A 27 -9.41 -10.55 9.00
CA GLY A 27 -10.36 -9.51 8.63
C GLY A 27 -11.76 -10.07 8.39
N SER A 28 -12.78 -9.35 8.80
CA SER A 28 -14.17 -9.72 8.53
C SER A 28 -14.62 -9.21 7.17
N VAL A 29 -14.76 -10.11 6.21
CA VAL A 29 -15.32 -9.83 4.88
C VAL A 29 -16.81 -10.02 4.91
N THR A 30 -17.56 -9.01 4.50
CA THR A 30 -19.03 -9.05 4.50
C THR A 30 -19.55 -9.22 3.08
N ILE A 31 -20.35 -10.26 2.88
CA ILE A 31 -21.08 -10.51 1.64
C ILE A 31 -22.50 -9.99 1.82
N CYS A 32 -22.84 -8.93 1.11
CA CYS A 32 -24.17 -8.34 1.10
C CYS A 32 -24.98 -8.91 -0.05
N LEU A 33 -26.05 -9.61 0.28
CA LEU A 33 -27.04 -10.14 -0.66
C LEU A 33 -28.28 -9.25 -0.62
N GLU A 34 -28.74 -8.82 -1.78
CA GLU A 34 -29.96 -8.06 -1.95
C GLU A 34 -30.92 -8.81 -2.84
N ASN A 35 -32.12 -9.04 -2.31
CA ASN A 35 -33.23 -9.65 -3.04
C ASN A 35 -34.33 -8.60 -3.29
N PRO A 36 -34.35 -7.98 -4.47
CA PRO A 36 -35.37 -6.97 -4.79
C PRO A 36 -36.75 -7.54 -5.10
N THR A 37 -36.88 -8.87 -5.11
CA THR A 37 -38.12 -9.53 -5.51
C THR A 37 -39.06 -9.76 -4.31
N LEU A 38 -40.32 -10.07 -4.62
CA LEU A 38 -41.35 -10.46 -3.61
C LEU A 38 -41.24 -11.93 -3.16
N LEU A 39 -40.33 -12.69 -3.79
CA LEU A 39 -40.18 -14.11 -3.51
C LEU A 39 -38.99 -14.36 -2.59
N PRO A 40 -39.10 -15.21 -1.56
CA PRO A 40 -38.00 -15.52 -0.68
C PRO A 40 -36.93 -16.40 -1.37
N ALA A 41 -35.69 -16.12 -1.13
CA ALA A 41 -34.57 -16.94 -1.52
C ALA A 41 -34.01 -17.65 -0.27
N LEU A 42 -34.57 -18.80 0.05
CA LEU A 42 -34.35 -19.46 1.34
C LEU A 42 -33.00 -20.13 1.48
N ARG A 43 -32.39 -20.58 0.40
CA ARG A 43 -31.12 -21.27 0.42
C ARG A 43 -30.20 -20.80 -0.72
N ILE A 44 -29.22 -20.01 -0.38
CA ILE A 44 -28.25 -19.45 -1.30
C ILE A 44 -26.85 -19.93 -0.88
N ARG A 45 -26.10 -20.50 -1.82
CA ARG A 45 -24.69 -20.86 -1.63
C ARG A 45 -23.84 -19.94 -2.45
N CYS A 46 -22.96 -19.18 -1.79
CA CYS A 46 -21.96 -18.35 -2.40
C CYS A 46 -20.60 -19.06 -2.32
N ARG A 47 -19.93 -19.24 -3.44
CA ARG A 47 -18.55 -19.70 -3.47
C ARG A 47 -17.66 -18.46 -3.46
N VAL A 48 -16.90 -18.32 -2.40
CA VAL A 48 -15.97 -17.21 -2.19
C VAL A 48 -14.57 -17.72 -2.37
N THR A 49 -13.84 -17.13 -3.29
CA THR A 49 -12.43 -17.43 -3.53
C THR A 49 -11.60 -16.25 -3.06
N THR A 50 -10.62 -16.51 -2.23
CA THR A 50 -9.61 -15.54 -1.82
C THR A 50 -8.29 -15.90 -2.47
N ARG A 51 -7.59 -14.92 -3.04
CA ARG A 51 -6.28 -15.10 -3.68
C ARG A 51 -5.33 -14.02 -3.20
N ASN A 52 -4.22 -14.43 -2.63
CA ASN A 52 -3.11 -13.52 -2.33
C ASN A 52 -2.32 -13.28 -3.62
N GLN A 53 -2.21 -12.01 -4.02
CA GLN A 53 -1.56 -11.65 -5.30
C GLN A 53 -0.04 -11.75 -5.23
N LEU A 54 0.56 -11.77 -4.02
CA LEU A 54 2.00 -11.81 -3.85
C LEU A 54 2.55 -13.24 -3.98
N ASN A 55 1.94 -14.20 -3.26
CA ASN A 55 2.41 -15.60 -3.24
C ASN A 55 1.57 -16.55 -4.09
N GLY A 56 0.42 -16.07 -4.64
CA GLY A 56 -0.48 -16.88 -5.44
C GLY A 56 -1.38 -17.82 -4.63
N GLU A 57 -1.30 -17.83 -3.30
CA GLU A 57 -2.11 -18.67 -2.44
C GLU A 57 -3.59 -18.45 -2.68
N ARG A 58 -4.33 -19.55 -2.85
CA ARG A 58 -5.76 -19.53 -3.12
C ARG A 58 -6.52 -20.39 -2.11
N CYS A 59 -7.53 -19.81 -1.50
CA CYS A 59 -8.46 -20.52 -0.64
C CYS A 59 -9.89 -20.33 -1.15
N THR A 60 -10.68 -21.42 -1.16
CA THR A 60 -12.08 -21.36 -1.60
C THR A 60 -12.98 -21.86 -0.47
N ARG A 61 -13.96 -21.04 -0.11
CA ARG A 61 -14.95 -21.36 0.94
C ARG A 61 -16.37 -21.20 0.41
N ASN A 62 -17.30 -22.03 0.90
CA ASN A 62 -18.70 -21.91 0.59
C ASN A 62 -19.43 -21.26 1.76
N VAL A 63 -20.16 -20.19 1.49
CA VAL A 63 -20.99 -19.49 2.47
C VAL A 63 -22.44 -19.78 2.14
N MET A 64 -23.16 -20.34 3.12
CA MET A 64 -24.61 -20.58 3.02
C MET A 64 -25.35 -19.41 3.64
N THR A 65 -26.35 -18.91 2.95
CA THR A 65 -27.14 -17.77 3.40
C THR A 65 -28.54 -17.81 2.79
N TRP A 66 -29.37 -16.84 3.12
CA TRP A 66 -30.74 -16.67 2.63
C TRP A 66 -31.06 -15.18 2.47
N ALA A 67 -32.10 -14.84 1.74
CA ALA A 67 -32.58 -13.48 1.61
C ALA A 67 -34.11 -13.45 1.57
N LEU A 68 -34.71 -12.64 2.45
CA LEU A 68 -36.16 -12.40 2.48
C LEU A 68 -36.59 -11.56 1.25
N PRO A 69 -37.88 -11.56 0.95
CA PRO A 69 -38.46 -10.69 -0.06
C PRO A 69 -38.13 -9.22 0.22
N LYS A 70 -37.70 -8.47 -0.81
CA LYS A 70 -37.28 -7.05 -0.71
C LYS A 70 -36.24 -6.79 0.38
N GLY A 71 -35.52 -7.84 0.80
CA GLY A 71 -34.60 -7.80 1.93
C GLY A 71 -33.14 -7.74 1.50
N LYS A 72 -32.32 -7.25 2.45
CA LYS A 72 -30.87 -7.32 2.39
C LYS A 72 -30.35 -8.24 3.49
N ARG A 73 -29.42 -9.12 3.16
CA ARG A 73 -28.77 -10.01 4.12
C ARG A 73 -27.27 -9.84 4.04
N ARG A 74 -26.65 -9.74 5.20
CA ARG A 74 -25.20 -9.72 5.35
C ARG A 74 -24.73 -11.05 5.89
N ALA A 75 -23.72 -11.65 5.24
CA ALA A 75 -23.04 -12.84 5.73
C ALA A 75 -21.56 -12.50 5.87
N SER A 76 -21.01 -12.72 7.05
CA SER A 76 -19.59 -12.44 7.32
C SER A 76 -18.76 -13.70 7.17
N LEU A 77 -17.55 -13.53 6.64
CA LEU A 77 -16.53 -14.56 6.50
C LEU A 77 -15.21 -13.99 7.03
N ARG A 78 -14.55 -14.74 7.91
CA ARG A 78 -13.21 -14.37 8.36
C ARG A 78 -12.18 -14.79 7.33
N VAL A 79 -11.33 -13.86 6.94
CA VAL A 79 -10.25 -14.05 5.96
C VAL A 79 -8.98 -13.48 6.55
N GLY A 80 -7.93 -14.27 6.58
CA GLY A 80 -6.60 -13.89 7.00
C GLY A 80 -5.55 -14.54 6.09
N SER A 81 -4.30 -14.14 6.23
CA SER A 81 -3.16 -14.77 5.59
C SER A 81 -1.93 -14.65 6.49
N GLU A 82 -1.13 -15.69 6.51
CA GLU A 82 0.18 -15.69 7.16
C GLU A 82 1.23 -14.90 6.35
N TYR A 83 0.90 -14.53 5.11
CA TYR A 83 1.77 -13.80 4.22
C TYR A 83 1.22 -12.40 3.96
N CYS A 84 2.11 -11.42 3.92
CA CYS A 84 1.78 -10.07 3.49
C CYS A 84 1.33 -10.06 2.03
N GLY A 85 0.60 -9.02 1.64
CA GLY A 85 0.20 -8.84 0.26
C GLY A 85 -1.26 -8.41 0.11
N ARG A 86 -1.67 -8.21 -1.13
CA ARG A 86 -3.04 -7.87 -1.47
C ARG A 86 -3.86 -9.13 -1.70
N ILE A 87 -4.88 -9.32 -0.88
CA ILE A 87 -5.84 -10.41 -1.03
C ILE A 87 -7.01 -9.93 -1.89
N GLN A 88 -7.19 -10.57 -3.03
CA GLN A 88 -8.38 -10.43 -3.86
C GLN A 88 -9.43 -11.41 -3.37
N ILE A 89 -10.63 -10.92 -3.12
CA ILE A 89 -11.77 -11.70 -2.66
C ILE A 89 -12.81 -11.66 -3.77
N SER A 90 -13.11 -12.80 -4.35
CA SER A 90 -14.09 -12.92 -5.45
C SER A 90 -15.23 -13.85 -5.06
N VAL A 91 -16.45 -13.41 -5.29
CA VAL A 91 -17.64 -14.23 -5.24
C VAL A 91 -17.95 -14.71 -6.65
N GLU A 92 -17.48 -15.91 -6.98
CA GLU A 92 -17.50 -16.44 -8.36
C GLU A 92 -18.80 -17.15 -8.72
N GLN A 93 -19.39 -17.84 -7.78
CA GLN A 93 -20.58 -18.66 -8.03
C GLN A 93 -21.60 -18.49 -6.91
N VAL A 94 -22.72 -17.93 -7.27
CA VAL A 94 -23.91 -17.88 -6.42
C VAL A 94 -24.92 -18.88 -6.95
N LYS A 95 -25.31 -19.85 -6.13
CA LYS A 95 -26.34 -20.84 -6.47
C LYS A 95 -27.53 -20.68 -5.55
N LEU A 96 -28.68 -20.57 -6.15
CA LEU A 96 -29.97 -20.57 -5.46
C LEU A 96 -30.56 -21.98 -5.49
N TYR A 97 -30.88 -22.47 -4.32
CA TYR A 97 -31.50 -23.79 -4.16
C TYR A 97 -33.01 -23.67 -3.85
N ASP A 98 -33.75 -24.68 -4.21
CA ASP A 98 -35.13 -24.84 -3.79
C ASP A 98 -35.24 -25.09 -2.27
N CYS A 99 -36.47 -25.11 -1.74
CA CYS A 99 -36.71 -25.32 -0.30
C CYS A 99 -36.13 -26.64 0.22
N PHE A 100 -36.12 -27.68 -0.61
CA PHE A 100 -35.58 -28.99 -0.27
C PHE A 100 -34.09 -29.13 -0.54
N GLY A 101 -33.49 -28.19 -1.28
CA GLY A 101 -32.07 -28.22 -1.63
C GLY A 101 -31.69 -29.20 -2.73
N LEU A 102 -32.68 -29.73 -3.45
CA LEU A 102 -32.48 -30.74 -4.49
C LEU A 102 -32.02 -30.12 -5.83
N ILE A 103 -32.62 -28.98 -6.18
CA ILE A 103 -32.34 -28.28 -7.43
C ILE A 103 -31.60 -26.97 -7.14
N GLY A 104 -30.40 -26.82 -7.69
CA GLY A 104 -29.61 -25.60 -7.58
C GLY A 104 -29.42 -24.90 -8.92
N VAL A 105 -29.83 -23.63 -9.01
CA VAL A 105 -29.68 -22.80 -10.22
C VAL A 105 -28.59 -21.77 -10.00
N ARG A 106 -27.69 -21.59 -10.97
CA ARG A 106 -26.63 -20.56 -10.93
C ARG A 106 -27.24 -19.18 -11.18
N CYS A 107 -26.88 -18.22 -10.33
CA CYS A 107 -27.16 -16.81 -10.50
C CYS A 107 -25.97 -16.17 -11.21
N GLY A 108 -26.24 -15.22 -12.12
CA GLY A 108 -25.20 -14.51 -12.89
C GLY A 108 -24.57 -13.33 -12.14
N CYS A 109 -24.70 -13.27 -10.82
CA CYS A 109 -24.14 -12.20 -10.00
C CYS A 109 -22.74 -12.59 -9.50
N THR A 110 -21.81 -11.67 -9.63
CA THR A 110 -20.45 -11.76 -9.11
C THR A 110 -20.15 -10.50 -8.30
N ALA A 111 -19.20 -10.59 -7.36
CA ALA A 111 -18.73 -9.45 -6.59
C ALA A 111 -17.25 -9.61 -6.28
N GLU A 112 -16.54 -8.50 -6.21
CA GLU A 112 -15.13 -8.47 -5.86
C GLU A 112 -14.88 -7.45 -4.77
N ALA A 113 -13.90 -7.76 -3.91
CA ALA A 113 -13.38 -6.88 -2.90
C ALA A 113 -11.87 -7.12 -2.74
N HIS A 114 -11.18 -6.18 -2.17
CA HIS A 114 -9.75 -6.26 -1.91
C HIS A 114 -9.46 -5.93 -0.46
N MET A 115 -8.47 -6.60 0.11
CA MET A 115 -7.95 -6.37 1.44
C MET A 115 -6.43 -6.45 1.40
N THR A 116 -5.74 -5.58 2.12
CA THR A 116 -4.27 -5.60 2.18
C THR A 116 -3.83 -6.16 3.53
N VAL A 117 -2.98 -7.20 3.51
CA VAL A 117 -2.30 -7.72 4.69
C VAL A 117 -0.98 -7.00 4.85
N GLN A 118 -0.87 -6.20 5.91
CA GLN A 118 0.30 -5.41 6.23
C GLN A 118 1.31 -6.22 7.04
N PRO A 119 2.62 -6.02 6.83
CA PRO A 119 3.64 -6.63 7.67
C PRO A 119 3.60 -6.06 9.10
N ASP A 120 4.13 -6.83 10.03
CA ASP A 120 4.40 -6.32 11.35
C ASP A 120 5.52 -5.30 11.29
N THR A 121 5.32 -4.19 11.96
CA THR A 121 6.31 -3.12 12.06
C THR A 121 6.77 -2.97 13.50
N PHE A 122 8.07 -2.82 13.69
CA PHE A 122 8.65 -2.53 14.99
C PHE A 122 9.53 -1.27 14.89
N PRO A 123 9.53 -0.42 15.93
CA PRO A 123 10.36 0.77 15.94
C PRO A 123 11.82 0.37 16.12
N ILE A 124 12.69 0.81 15.22
CA ILE A 124 14.14 0.67 15.35
C ILE A 124 14.74 2.04 15.64
N ARG A 125 15.74 2.07 16.55
CA ARG A 125 16.57 3.25 16.73
C ARG A 125 17.77 3.14 15.81
N VAL A 126 17.88 4.05 14.87
CA VAL A 126 19.00 4.11 13.93
C VAL A 126 19.87 5.29 14.32
N ASN A 127 21.14 5.02 14.64
CA ASN A 127 22.15 6.07 14.77
C ASN A 127 22.73 6.33 13.39
N LEU A 128 22.36 7.43 12.78
CA LEU A 128 22.94 7.85 11.52
C LEU A 128 24.32 8.44 11.80
N ILE A 129 25.35 7.77 11.32
CA ILE A 129 26.71 8.30 11.30
C ILE A 129 26.86 9.00 9.96
N PRO A 130 26.98 10.34 9.95
CA PRO A 130 27.21 11.04 8.68
C PRO A 130 28.58 10.60 8.11
N ASN A 131 28.56 10.10 6.89
CA ASN A 131 29.81 9.82 6.16
C ASN A 131 30.28 11.11 5.48
N PRO A 132 31.39 11.73 5.93
CA PRO A 132 31.88 12.97 5.34
C PRO A 132 32.45 12.81 3.93
N ASP A 133 32.72 11.57 3.50
CA ASP A 133 33.37 11.27 2.21
C ASP A 133 32.39 10.95 1.07
N SER A 134 31.09 11.03 1.30
CA SER A 134 30.10 10.86 0.22
C SER A 134 30.07 12.11 -0.66
N GLN A 135 30.92 12.14 -1.67
CA GLN A 135 30.94 13.12 -2.78
C GLN A 135 29.82 12.83 -3.81
N GLU A 136 28.62 12.58 -3.38
CA GLU A 136 27.52 12.47 -4.33
C GLU A 136 26.85 13.83 -4.54
N ASP A 137 26.51 14.14 -5.79
CA ASP A 137 25.84 15.36 -6.21
C ASP A 137 24.53 15.53 -5.40
N SER A 138 24.59 16.36 -4.39
CA SER A 138 23.39 16.73 -3.64
C SER A 138 23.05 18.19 -3.91
N ASP A 139 21.81 18.45 -4.27
CA ASP A 139 21.29 19.81 -4.46
C ASP A 139 21.11 20.59 -3.14
N THR A 140 21.44 19.97 -2.01
CA THR A 140 21.26 20.57 -0.68
C THR A 140 22.59 20.72 0.04
N TYR A 141 22.92 21.95 0.42
CA TYR A 141 24.17 22.29 1.08
C TYR A 141 23.95 22.72 2.53
N SER A 142 24.94 22.46 3.39
CA SER A 142 24.93 22.91 4.79
C SER A 142 25.03 24.42 4.88
N GLN A 143 24.17 25.04 5.66
CA GLN A 143 24.24 26.46 6.00
C GLN A 143 25.09 26.75 7.25
N GLU A 144 25.49 25.71 7.98
CA GLU A 144 26.15 25.85 9.27
C GLU A 144 27.66 25.50 9.23
N ARG A 145 28.10 24.73 8.23
CA ARG A 145 29.48 24.25 8.16
C ARG A 145 30.06 24.36 6.75
N PRO A 146 31.30 24.84 6.62
CA PRO A 146 32.04 24.79 5.37
C PRO A 146 32.38 23.34 5.01
N GLY A 147 32.50 23.04 3.72
CA GLY A 147 32.82 21.73 3.17
C GLY A 147 34.02 21.72 2.28
N ALA A 148 34.05 20.78 1.34
CA ALA A 148 35.13 20.63 0.36
C ALA A 148 34.67 20.84 -1.10
N ASP A 149 33.40 21.06 -1.34
CA ASP A 149 32.86 21.23 -2.70
C ASP A 149 33.07 22.65 -3.19
N LEU A 150 33.96 22.78 -4.17
CA LEU A 150 34.34 24.06 -4.82
C LEU A 150 33.29 24.57 -5.82
N THR A 151 32.30 23.77 -6.17
CA THR A 151 31.28 24.16 -7.15
C THR A 151 30.31 25.16 -6.54
N GLU A 152 30.00 25.01 -5.25
CA GLU A 152 29.13 25.90 -4.50
C GLU A 152 29.86 26.64 -3.40
N THR A 153 29.45 27.88 -3.15
CA THR A 153 30.08 28.77 -2.18
C THR A 153 29.29 28.83 -0.90
N PHE A 154 29.90 28.44 0.20
CA PHE A 154 29.32 28.55 1.54
C PHE A 154 29.28 30.01 2.00
N GLN A 155 30.45 30.67 1.99
CA GLN A 155 30.59 32.08 2.33
C GLN A 155 31.77 32.73 1.61
N ILE A 156 31.75 34.06 1.61
CA ILE A 156 32.82 34.88 1.02
C ILE A 156 33.45 35.70 2.16
N ARG A 157 34.75 35.59 2.33
CA ARG A 157 35.49 36.30 3.38
C ARG A 157 36.82 36.82 2.88
N GLU A 158 37.47 37.63 3.69
CA GLU A 158 38.84 38.11 3.39
C GLU A 158 39.86 36.97 3.56
N TYR A 159 40.88 37.02 2.75
CA TYR A 159 42.00 36.05 2.79
C TYR A 159 42.75 36.13 4.11
N VAL A 160 43.05 34.99 4.68
CA VAL A 160 43.91 34.83 5.84
C VAL A 160 45.14 34.01 5.44
N PRO A 161 46.37 34.36 5.92
CA PRO A 161 47.55 33.58 5.62
C PRO A 161 47.35 32.09 6.00
N GLY A 162 47.47 31.21 5.00
CA GLY A 162 47.19 29.77 5.11
C GLY A 162 46.04 29.30 4.22
N ASP A 163 45.22 30.20 3.72
CA ASP A 163 44.16 29.84 2.77
C ASP A 163 44.72 29.40 1.41
N SER A 164 44.01 28.47 0.76
CA SER A 164 44.40 27.99 -0.56
C SER A 164 44.22 29.05 -1.65
N MET A 165 45.23 29.29 -2.45
CA MET A 165 45.15 30.22 -3.60
C MET A 165 44.07 29.82 -4.62
N ARG A 166 43.67 28.55 -4.68
CA ARG A 166 42.57 28.05 -5.57
C ARG A 166 41.18 28.56 -5.17
N GLN A 167 41.03 28.98 -3.90
CA GLN A 167 39.78 29.49 -3.36
C GLN A 167 39.63 31.00 -3.54
N ILE A 168 40.66 31.72 -4.05
CA ILE A 168 40.61 33.15 -4.24
C ILE A 168 39.62 33.51 -5.35
N HIS A 169 38.69 34.40 -5.00
CA HIS A 169 37.73 34.96 -5.94
C HIS A 169 38.33 36.17 -6.68
N TRP A 170 39.16 35.94 -7.72
CA TRP A 170 39.94 36.98 -8.42
C TRP A 170 39.09 38.16 -8.90
N LYS A 171 37.87 37.92 -9.38
CA LYS A 171 36.99 39.00 -9.88
C LYS A 171 36.57 39.96 -8.76
N LEU A 172 36.24 39.44 -7.58
CA LEU A 172 35.89 40.28 -6.41
C LEU A 172 37.13 40.92 -5.81
N SER A 173 38.21 40.19 -5.73
CA SER A 173 39.50 40.74 -5.22
C SER A 173 39.94 41.93 -6.01
N GLY A 174 39.87 41.89 -7.36
CA GLY A 174 40.21 43.03 -8.23
C GLY A 174 39.25 44.22 -8.12
N LYS A 175 37.98 43.97 -7.71
CA LYS A 175 37.00 45.05 -7.53
C LYS A 175 37.18 45.79 -6.21
N PHE A 176 37.59 45.09 -5.17
CA PHE A 176 37.69 45.63 -3.80
C PHE A 176 39.12 45.94 -3.38
N ASP A 177 40.10 45.72 -4.24
CA ASP A 177 41.53 45.90 -4.00
C ASP A 177 42.05 45.19 -2.74
N ARG A 178 41.52 44.02 -2.47
CA ARG A 178 41.89 43.14 -1.36
C ARG A 178 41.60 41.70 -1.71
N LEU A 179 42.37 40.76 -1.18
CA LEU A 179 42.18 39.32 -1.47
C LEU A 179 40.92 38.80 -0.77
N ILE A 180 40.02 38.22 -1.56
CA ILE A 180 38.77 37.66 -1.14
C ILE A 180 38.75 36.16 -1.47
N VAL A 181 38.37 35.34 -0.51
CA VAL A 181 38.31 33.87 -0.61
C VAL A 181 36.86 33.39 -0.57
N ARG A 182 36.59 32.35 -1.33
CA ARG A 182 35.34 31.59 -1.26
C ARG A 182 35.54 30.32 -0.43
N ASP A 183 34.83 30.18 0.66
CA ASP A 183 34.80 28.93 1.39
C ASP A 183 33.86 27.96 0.66
N PRO A 184 34.28 26.71 0.43
CA PRO A 184 33.48 25.70 -0.25
C PRO A 184 32.30 25.22 0.61
N ALA A 185 31.24 24.82 -0.06
CA ALA A 185 30.06 24.29 0.60
C ALA A 185 30.17 22.82 0.97
N LEU A 186 29.39 22.39 1.97
CA LEU A 186 29.28 20.98 2.37
C LEU A 186 27.99 20.41 1.82
N PRO A 187 28.05 19.49 0.84
CA PRO A 187 26.84 18.81 0.35
C PRO A 187 26.25 17.91 1.45
N ILE A 188 24.93 18.01 1.67
CA ILE A 188 24.21 17.17 2.61
C ILE A 188 23.54 16.04 1.83
N THR A 189 24.15 14.88 1.81
CA THR A 189 23.53 13.66 1.30
C THR A 189 22.66 13.03 2.39
N ARG A 190 21.37 12.89 2.11
CA ARG A 190 20.41 12.21 3.00
C ARG A 190 20.06 10.81 2.49
N ASN A 191 21.01 10.10 1.93
CA ASN A 191 20.79 8.74 1.44
C ASN A 191 20.90 7.76 2.59
N VAL A 192 19.86 6.96 2.80
CA VAL A 192 19.84 5.86 3.76
C VAL A 192 19.89 4.57 2.96
N LEU A 193 21.01 3.84 3.07
CA LEU A 193 21.16 2.52 2.48
C LEU A 193 20.72 1.48 3.51
N VAL A 194 19.72 0.69 3.16
CA VAL A 194 19.25 -0.43 3.99
C VAL A 194 19.70 -1.74 3.35
N PHE A 195 20.63 -2.44 4.00
CA PHE A 195 21.04 -3.77 3.60
C PHE A 195 20.11 -4.80 4.25
N TRP A 196 19.52 -5.66 3.44
CA TRP A 196 18.68 -6.75 3.88
C TRP A 196 19.41 -8.07 3.60
N GLU A 197 19.85 -8.75 4.65
CA GLU A 197 20.35 -10.12 4.57
C GLU A 197 19.18 -11.09 4.73
N ARG A 198 19.16 -12.14 3.91
CA ARG A 198 18.08 -13.12 3.84
C ARG A 198 18.48 -14.39 4.56
#